data_c19bf3e4438865f7c7dcaac23e42ee3e
#
_entry.id   c19bf3e4438865f7c7dcaac23e42ee3e
#
_cell.length_a   1.000
_cell.length_b   1.000
_cell.length_c   1.000
_cell.angle_alpha   90.00
_cell.angle_beta   90.00
_cell.angle_gamma   90.00
#
_symmetry.space_group_name_H-M   'P 1'
#
loop_
_entity.id
_entity.type
_entity.pdbx_description
1 polymer ?
#
loop_
_entity_poly.entity_id
_entity_poly.type
_entity_poly.pdbx_seq_one_letter_code
_entity_poly.pdbx_strand_id
1 'polypeptide(L)'
;MAITNTSLAAAFSATSLVLKATAATGATVGGFAKVDGEFMTITAISGVNISVGQRGSNGTAVVEHKILAPLTFGLFSDLTDFGATGIVQPVIMEKDIVTIGADGVIAVPVRDTIYVIQKGAALASSTFANPSAAQNGILVTFTSGTDFAHVVTTVAVRDGTTGLHTVLTFPAFVGAGCTLLAMNGQWYVVGNNAVVIT
;
A
#
# COMPACT_ATOMS: atom_id res chain seq x y z
N MET A 1 -9.17 20.16 9.98
CA MET A 1 -9.24 21.59 9.60
C MET A 1 -10.01 21.67 8.29
N ALA A 2 -10.83 22.65 8.07
CA ALA A 2 -11.58 22.69 6.80
C ALA A 2 -10.68 23.12 5.64
N ILE A 3 -10.86 22.51 4.47
CA ILE A 3 -10.21 22.90 3.23
C ILE A 3 -10.64 24.31 2.88
N THR A 4 -9.68 25.18 2.55
CA THR A 4 -9.93 26.58 2.22
C THR A 4 -9.50 26.89 0.79
N ASN A 5 -10.36 27.53 0.04
CA ASN A 5 -10.11 27.92 -1.34
C ASN A 5 -9.80 29.42 -1.44
N THR A 6 -8.82 29.76 -2.27
CA THR A 6 -8.39 31.11 -2.62
C THR A 6 -7.83 31.10 -4.06
N SER A 7 -7.02 32.08 -4.42
CA SER A 7 -6.35 32.13 -5.73
C SER A 7 -4.92 32.66 -5.61
N LEU A 8 -4.12 32.46 -6.66
CA LEU A 8 -2.80 33.07 -6.76
C LEU A 8 -2.94 34.59 -7.01
N ALA A 9 -2.21 35.40 -6.23
CA ALA A 9 -2.10 36.85 -6.42
C ALA A 9 -1.01 37.22 -7.46
N ALA A 10 -0.16 36.29 -7.86
CA ALA A 10 0.86 36.45 -8.89
C ALA A 10 1.07 35.12 -9.62
N ALA A 11 1.63 35.18 -10.83
CA ALA A 11 2.06 33.95 -11.53
C ALA A 11 3.11 33.21 -10.72
N PHE A 12 3.07 31.88 -10.72
CA PHE A 12 3.95 31.03 -9.95
C PHE A 12 4.73 30.12 -10.90
N SER A 13 6.02 30.45 -11.12
CA SER A 13 6.85 29.73 -12.08
C SER A 13 7.17 28.30 -11.64
N ALA A 14 7.51 27.42 -12.57
CA ALA A 14 7.84 26.02 -12.29
C ALA A 14 9.06 25.84 -11.35
N THR A 15 9.94 26.84 -11.27
CA THR A 15 11.14 26.80 -10.43
C THR A 15 11.00 27.54 -9.09
N SER A 16 9.94 28.32 -8.90
CA SER A 16 9.72 29.08 -7.67
C SER A 16 9.32 28.14 -6.53
N LEU A 17 9.81 28.44 -5.33
CA LEU A 17 9.40 27.78 -4.09
C LEU A 17 8.58 28.73 -3.16
N VAL A 18 8.21 29.91 -3.65
CA VAL A 18 7.34 30.85 -2.93
C VAL A 18 6.20 31.25 -3.82
N LEU A 19 4.98 30.85 -3.43
CA LEU A 19 3.74 31.30 -4.06
C LEU A 19 3.17 32.50 -3.31
N LYS A 20 2.48 33.41 -4.02
CA LYS A 20 1.76 34.53 -3.44
C LYS A 20 0.27 34.26 -3.59
N ALA A 21 -0.42 34.11 -2.46
CA ALA A 21 -1.88 33.92 -2.42
C ALA A 21 -2.61 35.26 -2.32
N THR A 22 -3.87 35.33 -2.73
CA THR A 22 -4.75 36.48 -2.45
C THR A 22 -5.17 36.52 -0.97
N ALA A 23 -5.24 35.35 -0.33
CA ALA A 23 -5.42 35.20 1.12
C ALA A 23 -4.71 33.91 1.56
N ALA A 24 -4.12 33.93 2.76
CA ALA A 24 -3.46 32.75 3.35
C ALA A 24 -4.31 32.06 4.43
N THR A 25 -5.60 32.39 4.53
CA THR A 25 -6.53 31.74 5.45
C THR A 25 -6.57 30.24 5.15
N GLY A 26 -6.40 29.42 6.19
CA GLY A 26 -6.38 27.95 6.06
C GLY A 26 -5.02 27.37 5.64
N ALA A 27 -4.02 28.18 5.30
CA ALA A 27 -2.67 27.70 5.14
C ALA A 27 -2.06 27.32 6.50
N THR A 28 -1.39 26.19 6.57
CA THR A 28 -0.74 25.69 7.79
C THR A 28 0.59 25.07 7.42
N VAL A 29 1.65 25.36 8.19
CA VAL A 29 2.96 24.72 8.00
C VAL A 29 2.82 23.22 8.22
N GLY A 30 3.37 22.41 7.31
CA GLY A 30 3.18 20.95 7.29
C GLY A 30 1.90 20.49 6.56
N GLY A 31 1.02 21.41 6.19
CA GLY A 31 -0.13 21.15 5.33
C GLY A 31 0.24 21.20 3.85
N PHE A 32 -0.79 21.17 2.98
CA PHE A 32 -0.60 21.27 1.53
C PHE A 32 -1.15 22.58 0.95
N ALA A 33 -0.54 23.01 -0.14
CA ALA A 33 -1.10 23.92 -1.11
C ALA A 33 -1.33 23.16 -2.41
N LYS A 34 -2.51 23.31 -3.01
CA LYS A 34 -2.85 22.75 -4.33
C LYS A 34 -3.18 23.89 -5.27
N VAL A 35 -2.46 24.00 -6.39
CA VAL A 35 -2.73 24.94 -7.47
C VAL A 35 -3.05 24.16 -8.74
N ASP A 36 -4.21 24.38 -9.33
CA ASP A 36 -4.75 23.56 -10.41
C ASP A 36 -4.70 22.05 -10.04
N GLY A 37 -3.79 21.28 -10.58
CA GLY A 37 -3.58 19.87 -10.25
C GLY A 37 -2.32 19.58 -9.46
N GLU A 38 -1.47 20.58 -9.19
CA GLU A 38 -0.20 20.38 -8.51
C GLU A 38 -0.31 20.50 -6.99
N PHE A 39 0.19 19.49 -6.25
CA PHE A 39 0.31 19.51 -4.81
C PHE A 39 1.70 19.91 -4.35
N MET A 40 1.77 20.69 -3.28
CA MET A 40 3.00 21.20 -2.68
C MET A 40 2.89 21.15 -1.16
N THR A 41 3.99 20.85 -0.47
CA THR A 41 4.05 20.89 1.00
C THR A 41 4.42 22.28 1.48
N ILE A 42 3.65 22.85 2.41
CA ILE A 42 3.90 24.18 2.98
C ILE A 42 4.99 24.09 4.05
N THR A 43 6.06 24.87 3.91
CA THR A 43 7.19 24.92 4.86
C THR A 43 7.24 26.18 5.70
N ALA A 44 6.74 27.31 5.18
CA ALA A 44 6.65 28.56 5.93
C ALA A 44 5.52 29.44 5.39
N ILE A 45 5.03 30.35 6.23
CA ILE A 45 3.97 31.31 5.90
C ILE A 45 4.42 32.68 6.39
N SER A 46 4.41 33.70 5.51
CA SER A 46 4.71 35.08 5.82
C SER A 46 3.69 35.99 5.16
N GLY A 47 2.64 36.35 5.88
CA GLY A 47 1.48 37.05 5.33
C GLY A 47 0.83 36.21 4.23
N VAL A 48 0.78 36.75 3.01
CA VAL A 48 0.23 36.05 1.83
C VAL A 48 1.29 35.28 1.02
N ASN A 49 2.55 35.32 1.44
CA ASN A 49 3.64 34.57 0.82
C ASN A 49 3.75 33.20 1.50
N ILE A 50 3.60 32.13 0.74
CA ILE A 50 3.62 30.75 1.20
C ILE A 50 4.86 30.08 0.60
N SER A 51 5.81 29.69 1.46
CA SER A 51 6.97 28.90 1.04
C SER A 51 6.58 27.43 0.96
N VAL A 52 7.00 26.76 -0.11
CA VAL A 52 6.79 25.32 -0.33
C VAL A 52 8.14 24.62 -0.37
N GLY A 53 8.24 23.47 0.30
CA GLY A 53 9.49 22.70 0.37
C GLY A 53 9.65 21.72 -0.78
N GLN A 54 8.52 21.20 -1.28
CA GLN A 54 8.50 20.24 -2.38
C GLN A 54 7.33 20.57 -3.30
N ARG A 55 7.64 20.65 -4.60
CA ARG A 55 6.66 20.78 -5.67
C ARG A 55 6.40 19.41 -6.28
N GLY A 56 5.24 19.26 -6.93
CA GLY A 56 4.86 17.98 -7.53
C GLY A 56 4.66 16.84 -6.53
N SER A 57 4.31 17.16 -5.28
CA SER A 57 4.01 16.15 -4.27
C SER A 57 2.87 15.21 -4.73
N ASN A 58 2.83 14.00 -4.19
CA ASN A 58 1.85 12.97 -4.56
C ASN A 58 1.85 12.62 -6.06
N GLY A 59 3.01 12.69 -6.74
CA GLY A 59 3.14 12.33 -8.16
C GLY A 59 2.51 13.33 -9.14
N THR A 60 2.17 14.54 -8.68
CA THR A 60 1.65 15.59 -9.55
C THR A 60 2.79 16.26 -10.34
N ALA A 61 2.47 16.75 -11.54
CA ALA A 61 3.48 17.43 -12.38
C ALA A 61 3.80 18.82 -11.82
N VAL A 62 5.10 19.20 -11.89
CA VAL A 62 5.56 20.56 -11.61
C VAL A 62 5.35 21.41 -12.86
N VAL A 63 4.47 22.40 -12.77
CA VAL A 63 4.13 23.27 -13.90
C VAL A 63 4.13 24.75 -13.50
N GLU A 64 4.13 25.64 -14.48
CA GLU A 64 3.88 27.05 -14.28
C GLU A 64 2.37 27.30 -14.07
N HIS A 65 2.02 28.13 -13.09
CA HIS A 65 0.65 28.53 -12.82
C HIS A 65 0.46 30.03 -13.08
N LYS A 66 -0.66 30.36 -13.69
CA LYS A 66 -1.03 31.76 -14.01
C LYS A 66 -1.54 32.47 -12.76
N ILE A 67 -1.49 33.81 -12.81
CA ILE A 67 -2.21 34.65 -11.84
C ILE A 67 -3.70 34.28 -11.84
N LEU A 68 -4.33 34.30 -10.68
CA LEU A 68 -5.73 33.90 -10.42
C LEU A 68 -5.99 32.41 -10.55
N ALA A 69 -4.98 31.55 -10.77
CA ALA A 69 -5.17 30.10 -10.70
C ALA A 69 -5.78 29.72 -9.34
N PRO A 70 -6.73 28.79 -9.30
CA PRO A 70 -7.34 28.30 -8.06
C PRO A 70 -6.28 27.72 -7.13
N LEU A 71 -6.31 28.14 -5.87
CA LEU A 71 -5.39 27.71 -4.83
C LEU A 71 -6.20 27.17 -3.65
N THR A 72 -5.87 25.97 -3.20
CA THR A 72 -6.52 25.30 -2.08
C THR A 72 -5.50 24.99 -1.01
N PHE A 73 -5.83 25.26 0.25
CA PHE A 73 -5.05 24.87 1.43
C PHE A 73 -5.78 23.84 2.27
N GLY A 74 -5.05 22.96 2.92
CA GLY A 74 -5.56 21.97 3.86
C GLY A 74 -4.46 21.16 4.52
N LEU A 75 -4.86 20.21 5.38
CA LEU A 75 -3.98 19.19 5.91
C LEU A 75 -4.05 17.96 5.01
N PHE A 76 -2.97 17.20 4.92
CA PHE A 76 -2.98 15.93 4.17
C PHE A 76 -4.01 14.94 4.73
N SER A 77 -4.35 15.02 6.02
CA SER A 77 -5.44 14.26 6.63
C SER A 77 -6.83 14.61 6.08
N ASP A 78 -7.02 15.84 5.56
CA ASP A 78 -8.30 16.28 5.02
C ASP A 78 -8.53 15.76 3.60
N LEU A 79 -7.48 15.23 2.94
CA LEU A 79 -7.57 14.64 1.59
C LEU A 79 -8.36 13.33 1.56
N THR A 80 -8.62 12.70 2.69
CA THR A 80 -9.45 11.48 2.78
C THR A 80 -10.91 11.74 2.40
N ASP A 81 -11.37 13.00 2.53
CA ASP A 81 -12.73 13.44 2.18
C ASP A 81 -12.89 13.84 0.70
N PHE A 82 -11.81 13.94 -0.06
CA PHE A 82 -11.88 14.01 -1.50
C PHE A 82 -12.25 12.64 -2.03
N GLY A 83 -13.52 12.27 -1.85
CA GLY A 83 -14.07 11.02 -2.35
C GLY A 83 -13.54 10.74 -3.74
N ALA A 84 -12.90 9.65 -3.86
CA ALA A 84 -12.60 8.75 -4.98
C ALA A 84 -12.72 9.23 -6.43
N THR A 85 -12.73 10.54 -6.71
CA THR A 85 -12.77 11.08 -8.07
C THR A 85 -11.42 11.73 -8.38
N GLY A 86 -10.44 10.91 -8.74
CA GLY A 86 -9.32 11.34 -9.56
C GLY A 86 -7.93 11.44 -8.94
N ILE A 87 -7.69 11.18 -7.65
CA ILE A 87 -6.35 10.86 -7.18
C ILE A 87 -6.33 9.35 -6.94
N VAL A 88 -6.20 8.60 -8.03
CA VAL A 88 -5.57 7.30 -7.93
C VAL A 88 -4.11 7.62 -7.59
N GLN A 89 -3.77 7.77 -6.29
CA GLN A 89 -2.46 7.28 -5.90
C GLN A 89 -2.40 5.88 -6.52
N PRO A 90 -1.36 5.53 -7.29
CA PRO A 90 -1.08 4.12 -7.39
C PRO A 90 -0.97 3.70 -5.93
N VAL A 91 -1.97 2.99 -5.42
CA VAL A 91 -1.77 2.13 -4.28
C VAL A 91 -0.72 1.18 -4.84
N ILE A 92 0.55 1.55 -4.65
CA ILE A 92 1.60 0.56 -4.66
C ILE A 92 1.12 -0.31 -3.51
N MET A 93 0.45 -1.39 -3.86
CA MET A 93 0.21 -2.47 -2.94
C MET A 93 1.61 -2.97 -2.61
N GLU A 94 2.25 -2.32 -1.62
CA GLU A 94 3.50 -2.79 -1.08
C GLU A 94 3.19 -4.15 -0.49
N LYS A 95 3.45 -5.17 -1.29
CA LYS A 95 3.43 -6.54 -0.78
C LYS A 95 4.64 -6.70 0.09
N ASP A 96 4.43 -7.02 1.34
CA ASP A 96 5.52 -7.41 2.20
C ASP A 96 6.17 -8.69 1.65
N ILE A 97 7.49 -8.73 1.62
CA ILE A 97 8.23 -9.95 1.28
C ILE A 97 8.89 -10.45 2.56
N VAL A 98 8.49 -11.63 3.00
CA VAL A 98 8.96 -12.25 4.23
C VAL A 98 9.68 -13.55 3.90
N THR A 99 10.91 -13.69 4.36
CA THR A 99 11.70 -14.92 4.18
C THR A 99 11.44 -15.89 5.33
N ILE A 100 11.09 -17.14 5.01
CA ILE A 100 10.97 -18.24 5.96
C ILE A 100 12.23 -19.09 5.86
N GLY A 101 13.14 -18.92 6.83
CA GLY A 101 14.42 -19.63 6.89
C GLY A 101 14.47 -20.79 7.89
N ALA A 102 13.43 -21.01 8.69
CA ALA A 102 13.36 -22.03 9.73
C ALA A 102 11.92 -22.53 9.94
N ASP A 103 11.78 -23.69 10.57
CA ASP A 103 10.48 -24.18 11.05
C ASP A 103 9.94 -23.28 12.17
N GLY A 104 8.62 -23.21 12.30
CA GLY A 104 7.96 -22.46 13.34
C GLY A 104 6.61 -21.90 12.94
N VAL A 105 6.10 -20.98 13.75
CA VAL A 105 4.84 -20.30 13.48
C VAL A 105 5.08 -19.19 12.45
N ILE A 106 4.37 -19.28 11.33
CA ILE A 106 4.33 -18.22 10.31
C ILE A 106 3.24 -17.23 10.73
N ALA A 107 3.62 -15.98 10.91
CA ALA A 107 2.67 -14.94 11.32
C ALA A 107 1.61 -14.70 10.23
N VAL A 108 0.34 -14.56 10.62
CA VAL A 108 -0.71 -14.14 9.68
C VAL A 108 -0.56 -12.65 9.42
N PRO A 109 -0.42 -12.22 8.15
CA PRO A 109 -0.08 -10.84 7.83
C PRO A 109 -1.29 -9.91 7.96
N VAL A 110 -1.03 -8.61 8.09
CA VAL A 110 -2.06 -7.55 8.13
C VAL A 110 -2.25 -6.85 6.78
N ARG A 111 -1.48 -7.23 5.77
CA ARG A 111 -1.56 -6.75 4.37
C ARG A 111 -1.12 -7.85 3.41
N ASP A 112 -1.25 -7.62 2.12
CA ASP A 112 -0.79 -8.55 1.10
C ASP A 112 0.70 -8.88 1.29
N THR A 113 1.02 -10.19 1.34
CA THR A 113 2.36 -10.64 1.70
C THR A 113 2.81 -11.81 0.81
N ILE A 114 4.08 -11.78 0.42
CA ILE A 114 4.75 -12.89 -0.24
C ILE A 114 5.69 -13.56 0.78
N TYR A 115 5.44 -14.80 1.11
CA TYR A 115 6.34 -15.66 1.88
C TYR A 115 7.25 -16.44 0.96
N VAL A 116 8.55 -16.19 1.06
CA VAL A 116 9.57 -16.93 0.32
C VAL A 116 10.22 -17.94 1.25
N ILE A 117 10.03 -19.24 0.98
CA ILE A 117 10.61 -20.31 1.76
C ILE A 117 12.06 -20.51 1.29
N GLN A 118 13.02 -20.14 2.14
CA GLN A 118 14.47 -20.20 1.85
C GLN A 118 15.26 -21.02 2.88
N LYS A 119 14.61 -21.98 3.53
CA LYS A 119 15.29 -22.90 4.41
C LYS A 119 16.19 -23.84 3.59
N GLY A 120 17.46 -23.98 3.97
CA GLY A 120 18.46 -24.86 3.34
C GLY A 120 18.23 -26.35 3.58
N ALA A 121 17.01 -26.77 3.93
CA ALA A 121 16.53 -28.12 4.12
C ALA A 121 14.99 -28.12 4.01
N ALA A 122 14.36 -29.29 4.07
CA ALA A 122 12.90 -29.37 4.11
C ALA A 122 12.30 -28.57 5.28
N LEU A 123 11.28 -27.76 5.03
CA LEU A 123 10.42 -27.16 6.03
C LEU A 123 9.40 -28.24 6.43
N ALA A 124 9.44 -28.73 7.67
CA ALA A 124 8.68 -29.92 8.06
C ALA A 124 7.63 -29.68 9.18
N SER A 125 7.78 -28.62 9.97
CA SER A 125 6.94 -28.36 11.14
C SER A 125 6.53 -26.89 11.26
N SER A 126 6.26 -26.23 10.12
CA SER A 126 5.74 -24.86 10.11
C SER A 126 4.23 -24.83 10.14
N THR A 127 3.69 -23.89 10.89
CA THR A 127 2.23 -23.70 11.03
C THR A 127 1.81 -22.31 10.59
N PHE A 128 0.65 -22.22 9.94
CA PHE A 128 0.06 -20.97 9.49
C PHE A 128 -1.41 -20.91 9.93
N ALA A 129 -1.73 -20.00 10.83
CA ALA A 129 -3.06 -19.91 11.43
C ALA A 129 -4.11 -19.37 10.45
N ASN A 130 -5.38 -19.51 10.81
CA ASN A 130 -6.48 -18.90 10.07
C ASN A 130 -6.43 -17.38 10.14
N PRO A 131 -6.94 -16.70 9.11
CA PRO A 131 -7.13 -15.26 9.15
C PRO A 131 -8.25 -14.89 10.12
N SER A 132 -8.16 -13.72 10.74
CA SER A 132 -9.27 -13.08 11.46
C SER A 132 -10.19 -12.32 10.50
N ALA A 133 -11.34 -11.86 10.98
CA ALA A 133 -12.24 -11.02 10.19
C ALA A 133 -11.58 -9.72 9.70
N ALA A 134 -10.63 -9.17 10.47
CA ALA A 134 -9.89 -7.96 10.10
C ALA A 134 -8.94 -8.17 8.90
N GLN A 135 -8.64 -9.43 8.56
CA GLN A 135 -7.74 -9.80 7.46
C GLN A 135 -8.51 -10.20 6.19
N ASN A 136 -9.83 -10.08 6.16
CA ASN A 136 -10.62 -10.36 4.96
C ASN A 136 -10.13 -9.53 3.77
N GLY A 137 -9.93 -10.20 2.63
CA GLY A 137 -9.45 -9.60 1.39
C GLY A 137 -7.92 -9.61 1.22
N ILE A 138 -7.15 -9.97 2.26
CA ILE A 138 -5.69 -10.06 2.17
C ILE A 138 -5.30 -11.26 1.30
N LEU A 139 -4.33 -11.03 0.39
CA LEU A 139 -3.69 -12.05 -0.41
C LEU A 139 -2.35 -12.45 0.21
N VAL A 140 -2.15 -13.74 0.37
CA VAL A 140 -0.89 -14.35 0.81
C VAL A 140 -0.38 -15.27 -0.27
N THR A 141 0.84 -15.05 -0.73
CA THR A 141 1.51 -15.94 -1.68
C THR A 141 2.67 -16.65 -0.98
N PHE A 142 2.64 -17.97 -0.97
CA PHE A 142 3.79 -18.79 -0.60
C PHE A 142 4.54 -19.22 -1.85
N THR A 143 5.86 -19.12 -1.84
CA THR A 143 6.70 -19.61 -2.93
C THR A 143 7.96 -20.30 -2.37
N SER A 144 8.34 -21.43 -2.94
CA SER A 144 9.60 -22.09 -2.63
C SER A 144 10.75 -21.35 -3.33
N GLY A 145 11.73 -20.88 -2.57
CA GLY A 145 12.98 -20.32 -3.07
C GLY A 145 14.12 -21.35 -3.12
N THR A 146 13.85 -22.61 -2.77
CA THR A 146 14.83 -23.70 -2.76
C THR A 146 14.30 -24.94 -3.46
N ASP A 147 15.13 -25.89 -3.72
CA ASP A 147 14.83 -27.19 -4.34
C ASP A 147 14.50 -28.30 -3.32
N PHE A 148 14.16 -27.92 -2.09
CA PHE A 148 13.67 -28.85 -1.07
C PHE A 148 12.15 -28.93 -1.05
N ALA A 149 11.61 -30.10 -0.69
CA ALA A 149 10.20 -30.24 -0.41
C ALA A 149 9.87 -29.53 0.93
N HIS A 150 8.78 -28.75 0.96
CA HIS A 150 8.36 -28.02 2.16
C HIS A 150 6.93 -28.38 2.52
N VAL A 151 6.64 -28.38 3.82
CA VAL A 151 5.29 -28.61 4.36
C VAL A 151 4.91 -27.45 5.27
N VAL A 152 3.75 -26.86 5.03
CA VAL A 152 3.13 -25.86 5.90
C VAL A 152 1.78 -26.40 6.37
N THR A 153 1.64 -26.58 7.67
CA THR A 153 0.36 -26.97 8.28
C THR A 153 -0.52 -25.74 8.47
N THR A 154 -1.73 -25.80 8.00
CA THR A 154 -2.75 -24.76 8.13
C THR A 154 -3.92 -25.27 8.99
N VAL A 155 -4.94 -24.45 9.24
CA VAL A 155 -6.12 -24.87 9.99
C VAL A 155 -7.32 -25.09 9.08
N ALA A 156 -7.53 -24.21 8.10
CA ALA A 156 -8.67 -24.30 7.19
C ALA A 156 -8.36 -23.64 5.85
N VAL A 157 -8.04 -24.44 4.85
CA VAL A 157 -7.84 -24.03 3.46
C VAL A 157 -8.92 -24.65 2.58
N ARG A 158 -9.49 -23.85 1.69
CA ARG A 158 -10.45 -24.30 0.66
C ARG A 158 -9.83 -24.14 -0.72
N ASP A 159 -9.87 -25.19 -1.50
CA ASP A 159 -9.31 -25.25 -2.86
C ASP A 159 -10.35 -25.37 -3.97
N GLY A 160 -11.63 -25.14 -3.63
CA GLY A 160 -12.77 -25.32 -4.54
C GLY A 160 -13.42 -26.70 -4.47
N THR A 161 -12.86 -27.62 -3.70
CA THR A 161 -13.49 -28.89 -3.35
C THR A 161 -14.41 -28.77 -2.13
N THR A 162 -15.13 -29.82 -1.77
CA THR A 162 -16.07 -29.79 -0.63
C THR A 162 -15.40 -29.88 0.74
N GLY A 163 -14.10 -30.22 0.78
CA GLY A 163 -13.34 -30.42 2.02
C GLY A 163 -12.68 -29.15 2.55
N LEU A 164 -12.26 -29.21 3.83
CA LEU A 164 -11.29 -28.33 4.42
C LEU A 164 -9.95 -29.07 4.43
N HIS A 165 -8.96 -28.41 3.93
CA HIS A 165 -7.59 -28.92 3.91
C HIS A 165 -6.74 -28.25 5.00
N THR A 166 -5.73 -28.95 5.47
CA THR A 166 -4.88 -28.50 6.58
C THR A 166 -3.40 -28.52 6.26
N VAL A 167 -3.01 -29.00 5.07
CA VAL A 167 -1.60 -29.14 4.71
C VAL A 167 -1.36 -28.61 3.30
N LEU A 168 -0.34 -27.77 3.17
CA LEU A 168 0.24 -27.32 1.90
C LEU A 168 1.61 -28.02 1.74
N THR A 169 1.73 -28.90 0.75
CA THR A 169 2.95 -29.60 0.42
C THR A 169 3.56 -29.05 -0.87
N PHE A 170 4.71 -28.42 -0.74
CA PHE A 170 5.47 -27.84 -1.84
C PHE A 170 6.44 -28.90 -2.37
N PRO A 171 6.42 -29.24 -3.65
CA PRO A 171 7.41 -30.16 -4.22
C PRO A 171 8.81 -29.56 -4.25
N ALA A 172 9.81 -30.43 -4.44
CA ALA A 172 11.22 -30.08 -4.37
C ALA A 172 11.72 -29.33 -5.63
N PHE A 173 11.19 -28.15 -5.91
CA PHE A 173 11.72 -27.27 -6.95
C PHE A 173 11.45 -25.78 -6.62
N VAL A 174 12.33 -24.91 -7.10
CA VAL A 174 12.23 -23.46 -6.97
C VAL A 174 11.01 -22.97 -7.75
N GLY A 175 10.20 -22.11 -7.13
CA GLY A 175 9.02 -21.51 -7.74
C GLY A 175 7.72 -22.30 -7.53
N ALA A 176 7.75 -23.47 -6.86
CA ALA A 176 6.52 -24.10 -6.38
C ALA A 176 5.81 -23.11 -5.43
N GLY A 177 4.50 -22.89 -5.60
CA GLY A 177 3.82 -21.90 -4.79
C GLY A 177 2.31 -21.90 -4.89
N CYS A 178 1.65 -21.26 -3.93
CA CYS A 178 0.21 -21.03 -3.95
C CYS A 178 -0.14 -19.64 -3.45
N THR A 179 -1.24 -19.10 -3.93
CA THR A 179 -1.81 -17.83 -3.47
C THR A 179 -3.13 -18.12 -2.77
N LEU A 180 -3.25 -17.60 -1.56
CA LEU A 180 -4.40 -17.75 -0.68
C LEU A 180 -5.07 -16.39 -0.48
N LEU A 181 -6.40 -16.36 -0.52
CA LEU A 181 -7.23 -15.21 -0.17
C LEU A 181 -7.86 -15.43 1.20
N ALA A 182 -7.71 -14.48 2.10
CA ALA A 182 -8.40 -14.49 3.38
C ALA A 182 -9.88 -14.11 3.20
N MET A 183 -10.80 -14.98 3.63
CA MET A 183 -12.22 -14.70 3.58
C MET A 183 -12.98 -15.50 4.66
N ASN A 184 -13.79 -14.81 5.46
CA ASN A 184 -14.65 -15.42 6.49
C ASN A 184 -13.90 -16.36 7.46
N GLY A 185 -12.70 -15.96 7.90
CA GLY A 185 -11.90 -16.75 8.84
C GLY A 185 -11.25 -18.00 8.24
N GLN A 186 -11.19 -18.13 6.94
CA GLN A 186 -10.60 -19.24 6.21
C GLN A 186 -9.70 -18.75 5.07
N TRP A 187 -8.80 -19.59 4.61
CA TRP A 187 -7.97 -19.36 3.43
C TRP A 187 -8.60 -20.03 2.20
N TYR A 188 -8.71 -19.29 1.11
CA TYR A 188 -9.20 -19.79 -0.19
C TYR A 188 -8.07 -19.77 -1.20
N VAL A 189 -7.83 -20.90 -1.86
CA VAL A 189 -6.83 -20.99 -2.93
C VAL A 189 -7.32 -20.25 -4.16
N VAL A 190 -6.60 -19.21 -4.57
CA VAL A 190 -6.89 -18.42 -5.77
C VAL A 190 -5.83 -18.58 -6.86
N GLY A 191 -4.70 -19.21 -6.52
CA GLY A 191 -3.65 -19.57 -7.47
C GLY A 191 -2.82 -20.73 -6.92
N ASN A 192 -2.44 -21.68 -7.78
CA ASN A 192 -1.63 -22.83 -7.39
C ASN A 192 -0.65 -23.20 -8.51
N ASN A 193 0.62 -23.32 -8.14
CA ASN A 193 1.69 -23.84 -8.98
C ASN A 193 2.31 -25.06 -8.30
N ALA A 194 1.78 -26.22 -8.58
CA ALA A 194 2.26 -27.55 -8.17
C ALA A 194 2.20 -27.85 -6.66
N VAL A 195 1.61 -27.00 -5.80
CA VAL A 195 1.44 -27.31 -4.36
C VAL A 195 0.30 -28.31 -4.19
N VAL A 196 0.55 -29.39 -3.46
CA VAL A 196 -0.48 -30.37 -3.09
C VAL A 196 -1.18 -29.87 -1.82
N ILE A 197 -2.51 -29.83 -1.85
CA ILE A 197 -3.36 -29.31 -0.77
C ILE A 197 -4.19 -30.47 -0.24
N THR A 198 -3.98 -30.86 1.03
CA THR A 198 -4.63 -32.04 1.64
C THR A 198 -5.11 -31.80 3.05
#